data_44821f33429ff0fe98fce6e74d161b25
#
_entry.id   44821f33429ff0fe98fce6e74d161b25
#
_cell.length_a   1.000
_cell.length_b   1.000
_cell.length_c   1.000
_cell.angle_alpha   90.00
_cell.angle_beta   90.00
_cell.angle_gamma   90.00
#
_symmetry.space_group_name_H-M   'P 1'
#
loop_
_entity.id
_entity.type
_entity.pdbx_description
1 polymer ?
#
loop_
_entity_poly.entity_id
_entity_poly.type
_entity_poly.pdbx_seq_one_letter_code
_entity_poly.pdbx_strand_id
1 'polypeptide(L)'
;IASGLPLSVIGASRDLMNKWPSGAHGGTYGGGSALAMVAAIATLEIIQEENLVENVVAMGNHLRTRLQEVLANTDLPTEVRGPGLMIGIEFGTPEEPNSEMASQIQRECLERGLMLLTCGPNGNVIRWVPPLNVTKSEIDSAVDIFSSCF
;
A
#
# COMPACT_ATOMS: atom_id res chain seq x y z
N ILE A 1 -8.39 9.44 -3.30
CA ILE A 1 -8.37 10.78 -2.70
C ILE A 1 -9.72 11.20 -2.12
N ALA A 2 -10.82 10.62 -2.56
CA ALA A 2 -12.17 10.91 -2.06
C ALA A 2 -12.74 9.75 -1.18
N SER A 3 -11.87 8.98 -0.54
CA SER A 3 -12.19 7.94 0.46
C SER A 3 -13.35 7.00 0.04
N GLY A 4 -13.25 6.43 -1.15
CA GLY A 4 -14.21 5.48 -1.71
C GLY A 4 -15.20 6.09 -2.72
N LEU A 5 -15.32 7.41 -2.82
CA LEU A 5 -16.09 8.05 -3.88
C LEU A 5 -15.26 8.16 -5.16
N PRO A 6 -15.89 8.03 -6.36
CA PRO A 6 -15.15 8.04 -7.62
C PRO A 6 -14.62 9.44 -7.93
N LEU A 7 -13.33 9.66 -7.72
CA LEU A 7 -12.61 10.87 -8.09
C LEU A 7 -11.17 10.52 -8.48
N SER A 8 -10.72 11.05 -9.60
CA SER A 8 -9.33 11.01 -10.02
C SER A 8 -8.79 12.42 -10.26
N VAL A 9 -7.49 12.62 -10.01
CA VAL A 9 -6.81 13.90 -10.18
C VAL A 9 -5.54 13.68 -10.99
N ILE A 10 -5.28 14.57 -11.94
CA ILE A 10 -4.02 14.64 -12.67
C ILE A 10 -3.33 15.95 -12.31
N GLY A 11 -2.08 15.86 -11.87
CA GLY A 11 -1.22 17.01 -11.64
C GLY A 11 -0.03 16.98 -12.57
N ALA A 12 0.23 18.11 -13.26
CA ALA A 12 1.40 18.27 -14.11
C ALA A 12 1.82 19.73 -14.20
N SER A 13 3.01 20.00 -14.81
CA SER A 13 3.45 21.36 -15.07
C SER A 13 2.46 22.09 -16.00
N ARG A 14 2.37 23.40 -15.86
CA ARG A 14 1.50 24.24 -16.70
C ARG A 14 1.78 24.01 -18.19
N ASP A 15 3.05 23.91 -18.58
CA ASP A 15 3.45 23.71 -19.97
C ASP A 15 2.96 22.38 -20.54
N LEU A 16 2.93 21.33 -19.71
CA LEU A 16 2.39 20.03 -20.10
C LEU A 16 0.86 20.08 -20.18
N MET A 17 0.20 20.68 -19.20
CA MET A 17 -1.26 20.80 -19.17
C MET A 17 -1.78 21.66 -20.33
N ASN A 18 -1.06 22.71 -20.75
CA ASN A 18 -1.43 23.56 -21.88
C ASN A 18 -1.34 22.84 -23.25
N LYS A 19 -0.65 21.70 -23.31
CA LYS A 19 -0.61 20.87 -24.53
C LYS A 19 -1.87 19.98 -24.67
N TRP A 20 -2.68 19.90 -23.63
CA TRP A 20 -3.92 19.13 -23.66
C TRP A 20 -4.98 19.88 -24.46
N PRO A 21 -5.46 19.34 -25.61
CA PRO A 21 -6.43 20.03 -26.43
C PRO A 21 -7.79 20.13 -25.73
N SER A 22 -8.50 21.22 -25.99
CA SER A 22 -9.85 21.41 -25.46
C SER A 22 -10.77 20.25 -25.90
N GLY A 23 -11.53 19.71 -24.94
CA GLY A 23 -12.45 18.59 -25.19
C GLY A 23 -11.80 17.19 -25.19
N ALA A 24 -10.48 17.06 -25.01
CA ALA A 24 -9.81 15.76 -24.95
C ALA A 24 -10.06 15.01 -23.63
N HIS A 25 -10.57 15.71 -22.61
CA HIS A 25 -10.87 15.13 -21.30
C HIS A 25 -12.36 14.78 -21.20
N GLY A 26 -12.65 13.50 -20.90
CA GLY A 26 -14.00 13.03 -20.61
C GLY A 26 -14.23 12.88 -19.11
N GLY A 27 -15.32 13.46 -18.58
CA GLY A 27 -15.69 13.36 -17.17
C GLY A 27 -16.36 12.02 -16.80
N THR A 28 -15.77 10.89 -17.16
CA THR A 28 -16.39 9.56 -17.04
C THR A 28 -16.65 9.16 -15.59
N TYR A 29 -15.75 9.51 -14.65
CA TYR A 29 -15.82 9.14 -13.24
C TYR A 29 -15.95 10.38 -12.36
N GLY A 30 -17.17 10.89 -12.22
CA GLY A 30 -17.48 11.93 -11.25
C GLY A 30 -16.85 13.29 -11.52
N GLY A 31 -16.44 13.58 -12.75
CA GLY A 31 -16.02 14.93 -13.12
C GLY A 31 -17.13 15.94 -12.80
N GLY A 32 -16.91 16.78 -11.77
CA GLY A 32 -17.92 17.71 -11.27
C GLY A 32 -18.84 17.17 -10.19
N SER A 33 -18.60 15.97 -9.62
CA SER A 33 -19.32 15.49 -8.46
C SER A 33 -18.98 16.32 -7.22
N ALA A 34 -19.90 17.17 -6.77
CA ALA A 34 -19.70 18.00 -5.59
C ALA A 34 -19.44 17.16 -4.33
N LEU A 35 -20.12 16.02 -4.19
CA LEU A 35 -19.92 15.11 -3.07
C LEU A 35 -18.50 14.54 -3.03
N ALA A 36 -18.00 14.06 -4.16
CA ALA A 36 -16.64 13.53 -4.25
C ALA A 36 -15.57 14.61 -4.02
N MET A 37 -15.83 15.85 -4.47
CA MET A 37 -14.92 16.97 -4.21
C MET A 37 -14.88 17.35 -2.73
N VAL A 38 -16.02 17.41 -2.04
CA VAL A 38 -16.07 17.67 -0.59
C VAL A 38 -15.36 16.57 0.19
N ALA A 39 -15.60 15.31 -0.17
CA ALA A 39 -14.91 14.18 0.45
C ALA A 39 -13.39 14.23 0.24
N ALA A 40 -12.93 14.65 -0.94
CA ALA A 40 -11.50 14.81 -1.21
C ALA A 40 -10.87 15.93 -0.39
N ILE A 41 -11.57 17.06 -0.25
CA ILE A 41 -11.10 18.18 0.60
C ILE A 41 -10.98 17.70 2.05
N ALA A 42 -12.02 17.10 2.60
CA ALA A 42 -12.01 16.57 3.97
C ALA A 42 -10.89 15.54 4.19
N THR A 43 -10.64 14.66 3.20
CA THR A 43 -9.53 13.69 3.26
C THR A 43 -8.18 14.38 3.35
N LEU A 44 -7.95 15.43 2.56
CA LEU A 44 -6.69 16.18 2.58
C LEU A 44 -6.51 16.97 3.90
N GLU A 45 -7.60 17.55 4.42
CA GLU A 45 -7.60 18.24 5.72
C GLU A 45 -7.21 17.27 6.84
N ILE A 46 -7.83 16.09 6.92
CA ILE A 46 -7.51 15.06 7.92
C ILE A 46 -6.03 14.62 7.79
N ILE A 47 -5.52 14.41 6.58
CA ILE A 47 -4.10 14.05 6.38
C ILE A 47 -3.16 15.08 6.99
N GLN A 48 -3.51 16.37 6.89
CA GLN A 48 -2.72 17.46 7.44
C GLN A 48 -2.90 17.63 8.96
N GLU A 49 -4.14 17.65 9.43
CA GLU A 49 -4.50 17.88 10.84
C GLU A 49 -4.00 16.77 11.76
N GLU A 50 -4.07 15.51 11.31
CA GLU A 50 -3.59 14.34 12.05
C GLU A 50 -2.12 14.00 11.80
N ASN A 51 -1.39 14.81 11.01
CA ASN A 51 0.01 14.58 10.65
C ASN A 51 0.27 13.15 10.12
N LEU A 52 -0.64 12.67 9.24
CA LEU A 52 -0.59 11.27 8.79
C LEU A 52 0.65 10.96 7.94
N VAL A 53 1.25 11.95 7.27
CA VAL A 53 2.49 11.75 6.50
C VAL A 53 3.66 11.40 7.42
N GLU A 54 3.78 12.08 8.55
CA GLU A 54 4.78 11.80 9.58
C GLU A 54 4.56 10.43 10.22
N ASN A 55 3.30 10.08 10.50
CA ASN A 55 2.95 8.74 10.98
C ASN A 55 3.34 7.66 9.96
N VAL A 56 3.09 7.87 8.67
CA VAL A 56 3.46 6.94 7.59
C VAL A 56 4.96 6.69 7.55
N VAL A 57 5.78 7.73 7.76
CA VAL A 57 7.25 7.58 7.80
C VAL A 57 7.67 6.77 9.03
N ALA A 58 7.16 7.12 10.20
CA ALA A 58 7.52 6.44 11.46
C ALA A 58 7.05 4.98 11.46
N MET A 59 5.80 4.73 11.14
CA MET A 59 5.19 3.40 11.14
C MET A 59 5.70 2.53 9.99
N GLY A 60 5.99 3.12 8.83
CA GLY A 60 6.60 2.42 7.70
C GLY A 60 8.01 1.92 8.02
N ASN A 61 8.83 2.72 8.70
CA ASN A 61 10.15 2.29 9.17
C ASN A 61 10.03 1.17 10.21
N HIS A 62 9.08 1.29 11.15
CA HIS A 62 8.83 0.26 12.15
C HIS A 62 8.40 -1.06 11.49
N LEU A 63 7.40 -1.03 10.61
CA LEU A 63 6.92 -2.20 9.88
C LEU A 63 8.05 -2.87 9.08
N ARG A 64 8.85 -2.08 8.35
CA ARG A 64 9.98 -2.62 7.59
C ARG A 64 10.98 -3.34 8.47
N THR A 65 11.37 -2.74 9.60
CA THR A 65 12.32 -3.35 10.55
C THR A 65 11.77 -4.67 11.08
N ARG A 66 10.52 -4.68 11.53
CA ARG A 66 9.87 -5.89 12.05
C ARG A 66 9.79 -7.01 11.00
N LEU A 67 9.43 -6.68 9.76
CA LEU A 67 9.38 -7.66 8.66
C LEU A 67 10.78 -8.21 8.33
N GLN A 68 11.81 -7.36 8.32
CA GLN A 68 13.19 -7.80 8.11
C GLN A 68 13.68 -8.73 9.23
N GLU A 69 13.33 -8.45 10.49
CA GLU A 69 13.65 -9.33 11.64
C GLU A 69 13.00 -10.71 11.51
N VAL A 70 11.73 -10.78 11.09
CA VAL A 70 11.03 -12.05 10.87
C VAL A 70 11.69 -12.83 9.76
N LEU A 71 11.94 -12.19 8.61
CA LEU A 71 12.47 -12.84 7.42
C LEU A 71 13.94 -13.25 7.56
N ALA A 72 14.72 -12.54 8.38
CA ALA A 72 16.10 -12.90 8.67
C ALA A 72 16.24 -14.27 9.39
N ASN A 73 15.16 -14.76 9.99
CA ASN A 73 15.13 -16.08 10.64
C ASN A 73 14.59 -17.19 9.72
N THR A 74 14.37 -16.89 8.46
CA THR A 74 13.94 -17.84 7.43
C THR A 74 15.06 -18.07 6.42
N ASP A 75 15.13 -19.28 5.86
CA ASP A 75 16.08 -19.59 4.77
C ASP A 75 15.51 -19.21 3.38
N LEU A 76 14.44 -18.41 3.36
CA LEU A 76 13.78 -18.01 2.12
C LEU A 76 14.48 -16.81 1.48
N PRO A 77 14.79 -16.85 0.19
CA PRO A 77 15.24 -15.66 -0.52
C PRO A 77 14.10 -14.66 -0.61
N THR A 78 14.24 -13.54 0.09
CA THR A 78 13.23 -12.49 0.17
C THR A 78 13.85 -11.10 0.09
N GLU A 79 13.09 -10.15 -0.49
CA GLU A 79 13.41 -8.73 -0.49
C GLU A 79 12.25 -7.92 0.09
N VAL A 80 12.55 -7.05 1.07
CA VAL A 80 11.56 -6.11 1.66
C VAL A 80 11.81 -4.72 1.09
N ARG A 81 10.87 -4.18 0.30
CA ARG A 81 11.00 -2.88 -0.36
C ARG A 81 9.71 -2.07 -0.38
N GLY A 82 9.82 -0.79 -0.65
CA GLY A 82 8.70 0.15 -0.80
C GLY A 82 8.81 1.37 0.11
N PRO A 83 8.18 2.50 -0.19
CA PRO A 83 8.18 3.71 0.61
C PRO A 83 7.08 3.70 1.67
N GLY A 84 7.35 4.30 2.83
CA GLY A 84 6.36 4.47 3.90
C GLY A 84 5.65 3.17 4.26
N LEU A 85 4.33 3.19 4.29
CA LEU A 85 3.46 2.04 4.59
C LEU A 85 3.10 1.19 3.36
N MET A 86 3.59 1.50 2.17
CA MET A 86 3.40 0.67 0.99
C MET A 86 4.63 -0.24 0.84
N ILE A 87 4.62 -1.39 1.49
CA ILE A 87 5.75 -2.32 1.55
C ILE A 87 5.41 -3.60 0.78
N GLY A 88 6.34 -4.05 -0.04
CA GLY A 88 6.30 -5.36 -0.70
C GLY A 88 7.36 -6.29 -0.12
N ILE A 89 6.98 -7.54 0.08
CA ILE A 89 7.90 -8.64 0.35
C ILE A 89 7.91 -9.52 -0.90
N GLU A 90 9.00 -9.55 -1.61
CA GLU A 90 9.20 -10.40 -2.78
C GLU A 90 9.81 -11.73 -2.37
N PHE A 91 9.23 -12.84 -2.84
CA PHE A 91 9.69 -14.20 -2.56
C PHE A 91 10.35 -14.81 -3.79
N GLY A 92 11.50 -15.44 -3.59
CA GLY A 92 12.34 -15.98 -4.65
C GLY A 92 13.32 -14.96 -5.21
N THR A 93 13.90 -15.29 -6.35
CA THR A 93 14.82 -14.43 -7.10
C THR A 93 14.16 -13.96 -8.41
N PRO A 94 14.74 -12.97 -9.12
CA PRO A 94 14.24 -12.58 -10.44
C PRO A 94 14.18 -13.73 -11.45
N GLU A 95 15.11 -14.69 -11.34
CA GLU A 95 15.22 -15.87 -12.21
C GLU A 95 14.26 -16.99 -11.77
N GLU A 96 14.00 -17.07 -10.44
CA GLU A 96 13.15 -18.11 -9.85
C GLU A 96 12.15 -17.47 -8.85
N PRO A 97 11.12 -16.77 -9.36
CA PRO A 97 10.09 -16.15 -8.50
C PRO A 97 9.21 -17.22 -7.85
N ASN A 98 8.96 -17.08 -6.54
CA ASN A 98 8.19 -18.06 -5.76
C ASN A 98 6.77 -17.58 -5.45
N SER A 99 5.88 -17.67 -6.44
CA SER A 99 4.47 -17.27 -6.29
C SER A 99 3.66 -18.25 -5.44
N GLU A 100 4.07 -19.51 -5.38
CA GLU A 100 3.40 -20.53 -4.58
C GLU A 100 3.55 -20.21 -3.09
N MET A 101 4.77 -19.89 -2.65
CA MET A 101 5.06 -19.47 -1.28
C MET A 101 4.28 -18.20 -0.90
N ALA A 102 4.30 -17.17 -1.76
CA ALA A 102 3.54 -15.94 -1.52
C ALA A 102 2.03 -16.22 -1.35
N SER A 103 1.48 -17.07 -2.21
CA SER A 103 0.07 -17.44 -2.15
C SER A 103 -0.27 -18.30 -0.93
N GLN A 104 0.61 -19.18 -0.51
CA GLN A 104 0.43 -19.99 0.69
C GLN A 104 0.41 -19.09 1.93
N ILE A 105 1.43 -18.26 2.13
CA ILE A 105 1.52 -17.33 3.27
C ILE A 105 0.32 -16.39 3.30
N GLN A 106 -0.11 -15.87 2.14
CA GLN A 106 -1.29 -15.00 2.05
C GLN A 106 -2.55 -15.71 2.54
N ARG A 107 -2.78 -16.98 2.19
CA ARG A 107 -3.93 -17.76 2.68
C ARG A 107 -3.83 -18.02 4.18
N GLU A 108 -2.67 -18.41 4.68
CA GLU A 108 -2.46 -18.67 6.10
C GLU A 108 -2.65 -17.42 6.96
N CYS A 109 -2.18 -16.25 6.48
CA CYS A 109 -2.46 -14.97 7.11
C CYS A 109 -3.96 -14.68 7.18
N LEU A 110 -4.69 -14.92 6.08
CA LEU A 110 -6.13 -14.69 6.02
C LEU A 110 -6.89 -15.57 7.01
N GLU A 111 -6.52 -16.85 7.13
CA GLU A 111 -7.11 -17.78 8.11
C GLU A 111 -6.90 -17.33 9.56
N ARG A 112 -5.81 -16.60 9.83
CA ARG A 112 -5.47 -16.03 11.14
C ARG A 112 -5.98 -14.59 11.32
N GLY A 113 -6.80 -14.07 10.37
CA GLY A 113 -7.42 -12.75 10.44
C GLY A 113 -6.59 -11.60 9.91
N LEU A 114 -5.48 -11.85 9.22
CA LEU A 114 -4.66 -10.84 8.55
C LEU A 114 -4.89 -10.87 7.04
N MET A 115 -5.55 -9.85 6.51
CA MET A 115 -5.81 -9.72 5.08
C MET A 115 -4.62 -9.05 4.38
N LEU A 116 -3.90 -9.82 3.58
CA LEU A 116 -2.83 -9.36 2.69
C LEU A 116 -3.16 -9.70 1.24
N LEU A 117 -2.52 -9.03 0.29
CA LEU A 117 -2.73 -9.28 -1.14
C LEU A 117 -1.40 -9.63 -1.81
N THR A 118 -1.46 -10.58 -2.73
CA THR A 118 -0.34 -10.85 -3.65
C THR A 118 -0.37 -9.86 -4.82
N CYS A 119 0.79 -9.53 -5.36
CA CYS A 119 0.95 -8.63 -6.50
C CYS A 119 2.27 -8.90 -7.25
N GLY A 120 2.59 -7.99 -8.18
CA GLY A 120 3.74 -8.14 -9.06
C GLY A 120 3.44 -9.00 -10.30
N PRO A 121 4.28 -8.92 -11.35
CA PRO A 121 4.06 -9.61 -12.61
C PRO A 121 4.06 -11.14 -12.46
N ASN A 122 4.78 -11.65 -11.48
CA ASN A 122 4.91 -13.09 -11.21
C ASN A 122 4.02 -13.55 -10.04
N GLY A 123 3.25 -12.65 -9.39
CA GLY A 123 2.42 -12.99 -8.22
C GLY A 123 3.20 -13.38 -6.97
N ASN A 124 4.51 -13.13 -6.94
CA ASN A 124 5.44 -13.54 -5.88
C ASN A 124 5.70 -12.45 -4.82
N VAL A 125 4.93 -11.37 -4.83
CA VAL A 125 5.06 -10.26 -3.87
C VAL A 125 3.85 -10.22 -2.96
N ILE A 126 4.05 -10.22 -1.65
CA ILE A 126 3.01 -9.90 -0.66
C ILE A 126 3.07 -8.40 -0.39
N ARG A 127 1.94 -7.72 -0.55
CA ARG A 127 1.81 -6.28 -0.37
C ARG A 127 1.15 -5.94 0.97
N TRP A 128 1.84 -5.07 1.72
CA TRP A 128 1.36 -4.43 2.93
C TRP A 128 0.93 -3.00 2.62
N VAL A 129 -0.31 -2.66 2.93
CA VAL A 129 -0.86 -1.30 2.76
C VAL A 129 -1.86 -1.05 3.91
N PRO A 130 -1.38 -0.92 5.15
CA PRO A 130 -2.25 -0.60 6.27
C PRO A 130 -2.78 0.86 6.16
N PRO A 131 -3.82 1.22 6.93
CA PRO A 131 -4.30 2.59 7.02
C PRO A 131 -3.20 3.58 7.42
N LEU A 132 -3.28 4.84 6.96
CA LEU A 132 -2.27 5.85 7.26
C LEU A 132 -2.15 6.18 8.74
N ASN A 133 -3.22 5.96 9.51
CA ASN A 133 -3.29 6.17 10.97
C ASN A 133 -3.00 4.90 11.78
N VAL A 134 -2.47 3.85 11.15
CA VAL A 134 -2.09 2.62 11.85
C VAL A 134 -1.16 2.92 13.03
N THR A 135 -1.38 2.21 14.12
CA THR A 135 -0.57 2.32 15.33
C THR A 135 0.55 1.28 15.35
N LYS A 136 1.55 1.52 16.19
CA LYS A 136 2.65 0.58 16.40
C LYS A 136 2.15 -0.79 16.88
N SER A 137 1.20 -0.83 17.82
CA SER A 137 0.65 -2.09 18.34
C SER A 137 -0.11 -2.90 17.31
N GLU A 138 -0.81 -2.24 16.38
CA GLU A 138 -1.49 -2.93 15.28
C GLU A 138 -0.48 -3.52 14.29
N ILE A 139 0.60 -2.80 13.99
CA ILE A 139 1.70 -3.33 13.18
C ILE A 139 2.34 -4.55 13.85
N ASP A 140 2.67 -4.44 15.13
CA ASP A 140 3.30 -5.55 15.88
C ASP A 140 2.38 -6.79 15.86
N SER A 141 1.08 -6.61 16.13
CA SER A 141 0.10 -7.71 16.07
C SER A 141 -0.01 -8.34 14.68
N ALA A 142 -0.01 -7.52 13.63
CA ALA A 142 -0.07 -8.02 12.26
C ALA A 142 1.21 -8.78 11.86
N VAL A 143 2.38 -8.29 12.27
CA VAL A 143 3.66 -8.96 12.01
C VAL A 143 3.78 -10.25 12.81
N ASP A 144 3.25 -10.32 14.03
CA ASP A 144 3.23 -11.56 14.82
C ASP A 144 2.37 -12.64 14.14
N ILE A 145 1.20 -12.27 13.57
CA ILE A 145 0.40 -13.18 12.76
C ILE A 145 1.20 -13.65 11.53
N PHE A 146 1.81 -12.73 10.80
CA PHE A 146 2.62 -13.04 9.63
C PHE A 146 3.79 -13.98 9.97
N SER A 147 4.49 -13.71 11.07
CA SER A 147 5.59 -14.55 11.56
C SER A 147 5.15 -15.98 11.87
N SER A 148 3.93 -16.20 12.29
CA SER A 148 3.38 -17.52 12.59
C SER A 148 3.04 -18.37 11.35
N CYS A 149 3.23 -17.82 10.15
CA CYS A 149 2.98 -18.49 8.87
C CYS A 149 4.25 -19.11 8.25
N PHE A 150 5.38 -19.13 8.98
CA PHE A 150 6.67 -19.70 8.53
C PHE A 150 7.06 -20.97 9.28
#